data_197fc3d6caeb2079409336a3d3c963fc
#
_entry.id   197fc3d6caeb2079409336a3d3c963fc
#
_cell.length_a   1.000
_cell.length_b   1.000
_cell.length_c   1.000
_cell.angle_alpha   90.00
_cell.angle_beta   90.00
_cell.angle_gamma   90.00
#
_symmetry.space_group_name_H-M   'P 1'
#
loop_
_entity.id
_entity.type
_entity.pdbx_description
1 polymer ?
#
loop_
_entity_poly.entity_id
_entity_poly.type
_entity_poly.pdbx_seq_one_letter_code
_entity_poly.pdbx_strand_id
1 'polypeptide(L)'
;SEGDATAAEGGQSAGAAKDMTFVIVPKCVHAWFDEVNKGAQLQADALSEQLGVTVTIDYRAPQNADVAEQNSTLEQAAATKPDGIALDPVDYEGSKAVIEEIQSQGIPVVLFDAPSPEGSGLTSVGNDFSEQATIAADKLAELIGEEGKVAVMQGFPSAPNHAERYQAHLDALAKYPNIEVIDGGIDNDNIEEAQSQAAAVLAANPDLKGYLNCDA
;
A
#
# COMPACT_ATOMS: atom_id res chain seq x y z
N SER A 1 5.84 -25.28 62.95
CA SER A 1 5.78 -26.02 61.71
C SER A 1 5.68 -24.99 60.54
N GLU A 2 6.82 -24.77 59.92
CA GLU A 2 7.03 -23.91 58.79
C GLU A 2 6.54 -24.65 57.54
N GLY A 3 5.66 -24.02 56.78
CA GLY A 3 5.20 -24.48 55.48
C GLY A 3 5.96 -23.73 54.41
N ASP A 4 6.82 -24.46 53.74
CA ASP A 4 7.59 -24.01 52.59
C ASP A 4 6.67 -23.85 51.34
N ALA A 5 6.49 -22.63 50.87
CA ALA A 5 5.76 -22.32 49.65
C ALA A 5 6.75 -22.21 48.49
N THR A 6 6.96 -23.30 47.79
CA THR A 6 7.69 -23.30 46.53
C THR A 6 6.89 -22.55 45.46
N ALA A 7 7.37 -21.37 45.10
CA ALA A 7 6.92 -20.64 43.91
C ALA A 7 7.36 -21.41 42.65
N ALA A 8 6.38 -21.89 41.90
CA ALA A 8 6.62 -22.44 40.54
C ALA A 8 6.92 -21.28 39.59
N GLU A 9 8.17 -21.09 39.26
CA GLU A 9 8.59 -20.26 38.11
C GLU A 9 8.15 -20.96 36.84
N GLY A 10 7.04 -20.50 36.28
CA GLY A 10 6.61 -20.82 34.93
C GLY A 10 7.50 -20.12 33.92
N GLY A 11 8.70 -20.63 33.68
CA GLY A 11 9.53 -20.21 32.58
C GLY A 11 8.86 -20.60 31.27
N GLN A 12 8.21 -19.63 30.59
CA GLN A 12 7.93 -19.76 29.16
C GLN A 12 9.30 -19.88 28.49
N SER A 13 9.61 -21.08 28.01
CA SER A 13 10.72 -21.31 27.09
C SER A 13 10.43 -20.48 25.85
N ALA A 14 11.05 -19.31 25.72
CA ALA A 14 11.15 -18.62 24.44
C ALA A 14 11.83 -19.61 23.48
N GLY A 15 11.07 -20.12 22.50
CA GLY A 15 11.62 -20.98 21.48
C GLY A 15 12.87 -20.32 20.89
N ALA A 16 13.94 -21.11 20.64
CA ALA A 16 15.15 -20.57 20.04
C ALA A 16 14.78 -19.81 18.77
N ALA A 17 15.29 -18.58 18.64
CA ALA A 17 15.10 -17.78 17.44
C ALA A 17 15.61 -18.57 16.21
N LYS A 18 14.85 -18.59 15.13
CA LYS A 18 15.18 -19.30 13.88
C LYS A 18 15.35 -18.29 12.75
N ASP A 19 16.07 -18.72 11.71
CA ASP A 19 16.10 -17.95 10.47
C ASP A 19 14.69 -17.78 9.89
N MET A 20 14.43 -16.61 9.34
CA MET A 20 13.11 -16.23 8.82
C MET A 20 13.22 -15.65 7.43
N THR A 21 12.21 -15.90 6.60
CA THR A 21 12.08 -15.30 5.28
C THR A 21 10.71 -14.64 5.16
N PHE A 22 10.69 -13.36 4.80
CA PHE A 22 9.48 -12.61 4.51
C PHE A 22 9.46 -12.22 3.03
N VAL A 23 8.31 -12.45 2.39
CA VAL A 23 8.11 -12.04 0.99
C VAL A 23 7.38 -10.70 0.97
N ILE A 24 7.82 -9.80 0.09
CA ILE A 24 7.15 -8.52 -0.15
C ILE A 24 6.67 -8.50 -1.60
N VAL A 25 5.37 -8.32 -1.79
CA VAL A 25 4.72 -8.25 -3.09
C VAL A 25 4.05 -6.89 -3.24
N PRO A 26 4.68 -5.94 -3.98
CA PRO A 26 4.07 -4.67 -4.33
C PRO A 26 3.08 -4.85 -5.49
N LYS A 27 2.40 -3.76 -5.89
CA LYS A 27 1.51 -3.78 -7.06
C LYS A 27 2.24 -4.05 -8.37
N CYS A 28 3.40 -3.43 -8.54
CA CYS A 28 4.20 -3.55 -9.78
C CYS A 28 5.65 -3.12 -9.56
N VAL A 29 6.45 -3.24 -10.60
CA VAL A 29 7.78 -2.60 -10.68
C VAL A 29 7.60 -1.10 -10.78
N HIS A 30 8.03 -0.37 -9.75
CA HIS A 30 7.98 1.09 -9.68
C HIS A 30 9.04 1.62 -8.73
N ALA A 31 9.63 2.78 -9.04
CA ALA A 31 10.70 3.39 -8.24
C ALA A 31 10.27 3.66 -6.78
N TRP A 32 9.00 3.98 -6.52
CA TRP A 32 8.48 4.16 -5.16
C TRP A 32 8.60 2.86 -4.34
N PHE A 33 8.29 1.71 -4.94
CA PHE A 33 8.40 0.41 -4.27
C PHE A 33 9.85 -0.02 -4.05
N ASP A 34 10.81 0.49 -4.83
CA ASP A 34 12.24 0.27 -4.57
C ASP A 34 12.65 0.87 -3.22
N GLU A 35 12.07 2.00 -2.83
CA GLU A 35 12.31 2.59 -1.51
C GLU A 35 11.67 1.76 -0.38
N VAL A 36 10.49 1.18 -0.60
CA VAL A 36 9.88 0.22 0.33
C VAL A 36 10.80 -0.98 0.53
N ASN A 37 11.34 -1.55 -0.56
CA ASN A 37 12.28 -2.66 -0.49
C ASN A 37 13.54 -2.31 0.30
N LYS A 38 14.13 -1.13 0.06
CA LYS A 38 15.30 -0.66 0.83
C LYS A 38 15.01 -0.59 2.32
N GLY A 39 13.85 -0.04 2.70
CA GLY A 39 13.42 0.03 4.10
C GLY A 39 13.28 -1.36 4.73
N ALA A 40 12.69 -2.31 3.98
CA ALA A 40 12.54 -3.69 4.43
C ALA A 40 13.88 -4.39 4.62
N GLN A 41 14.84 -4.22 3.70
CA GLN A 41 16.20 -4.77 3.83
C GLN A 41 16.92 -4.22 5.06
N LEU A 42 16.85 -2.90 5.28
CA LEU A 42 17.45 -2.27 6.47
C LEU A 42 16.86 -2.83 7.76
N GLN A 43 15.55 -3.03 7.82
CA GLN A 43 14.91 -3.61 9.00
C GLN A 43 15.26 -5.08 9.18
N ALA A 44 15.38 -5.86 8.11
CA ALA A 44 15.80 -7.25 8.16
C ALA A 44 17.22 -7.39 8.71
N ASP A 45 18.14 -6.52 8.28
CA ASP A 45 19.52 -6.48 8.80
C ASP A 45 19.54 -6.16 10.30
N ALA A 46 18.77 -5.14 10.73
CA ALA A 46 18.67 -4.77 12.14
C ALA A 46 18.07 -5.91 12.99
N LEU A 47 17.02 -6.58 12.52
CA LEU A 47 16.42 -7.71 13.20
C LEU A 47 17.37 -8.92 13.25
N SER A 48 18.12 -9.16 12.18
CA SER A 48 19.13 -10.25 12.16
C SER A 48 20.17 -10.02 13.24
N GLU A 49 20.67 -8.81 13.39
CA GLU A 49 21.63 -8.46 14.42
C GLU A 49 21.01 -8.59 15.82
N GLN A 50 19.81 -8.03 16.02
CA GLN A 50 19.13 -8.02 17.31
C GLN A 50 18.77 -9.44 17.81
N LEU A 51 18.32 -10.31 16.91
CA LEU A 51 17.82 -11.64 17.23
C LEU A 51 18.90 -12.73 17.15
N GLY A 52 20.05 -12.43 16.53
CA GLY A 52 21.12 -13.41 16.30
C GLY A 52 20.74 -14.51 15.32
N VAL A 53 19.89 -14.22 14.33
CA VAL A 53 19.43 -15.12 13.28
C VAL A 53 19.51 -14.43 11.91
N THR A 54 19.31 -15.18 10.82
CA THR A 54 19.17 -14.56 9.51
C THR A 54 17.72 -14.21 9.22
N VAL A 55 17.44 -12.93 8.98
CA VAL A 55 16.15 -12.45 8.45
C VAL A 55 16.36 -12.06 6.99
N THR A 56 15.63 -12.69 6.10
CA THR A 56 15.76 -12.50 4.65
C THR A 56 14.48 -11.86 4.10
N ILE A 57 14.62 -10.86 3.23
CA ILE A 57 13.54 -10.31 2.41
C ILE A 57 13.64 -10.90 1.00
N ASP A 58 12.55 -11.52 0.57
CA ASP A 58 12.35 -11.97 -0.81
C ASP A 58 11.36 -10.99 -1.47
N TYR A 59 11.90 -10.05 -2.25
CA TYR A 59 11.12 -9.02 -2.91
C TYR A 59 10.70 -9.47 -4.30
N ARG A 60 9.38 -9.53 -4.56
CA ARG A 60 8.79 -10.04 -5.79
C ARG A 60 7.80 -9.04 -6.37
N ALA A 61 8.29 -8.12 -7.20
CA ALA A 61 7.45 -7.15 -7.88
C ALA A 61 6.89 -7.75 -9.19
N PRO A 62 5.56 -7.82 -9.37
CA PRO A 62 4.95 -8.06 -10.67
C PRO A 62 5.41 -7.01 -11.69
N GLN A 63 5.50 -7.36 -12.96
CA GLN A 63 5.93 -6.39 -13.97
C GLN A 63 4.92 -5.26 -14.14
N ASN A 64 3.64 -5.57 -14.07
CA ASN A 64 2.54 -4.64 -14.24
C ASN A 64 1.58 -4.69 -13.04
N ALA A 65 0.83 -3.60 -12.83
CA ALA A 65 -0.28 -3.57 -11.87
C ALA A 65 -1.49 -4.33 -12.46
N ASP A 66 -1.39 -5.65 -12.42
CA ASP A 66 -2.40 -6.59 -12.90
C ASP A 66 -2.73 -7.62 -11.80
N VAL A 67 -4.02 -7.80 -11.51
CA VAL A 67 -4.47 -8.66 -10.41
C VAL A 67 -4.13 -10.14 -10.64
N ALA A 68 -4.20 -10.62 -11.87
CA ALA A 68 -3.89 -12.02 -12.19
C ALA A 68 -2.38 -12.28 -12.07
N GLU A 69 -1.56 -11.35 -12.52
CA GLU A 69 -0.10 -11.42 -12.37
C GLU A 69 0.28 -11.36 -10.89
N GLN A 70 -0.32 -10.48 -10.10
CA GLN A 70 -0.07 -10.37 -8.68
C GLN A 70 -0.51 -11.63 -7.93
N ASN A 71 -1.69 -12.18 -8.23
CA ASN A 71 -2.16 -13.44 -7.64
C ASN A 71 -1.21 -14.60 -7.94
N SER A 72 -0.74 -14.72 -9.18
CA SER A 72 0.28 -15.73 -9.55
C SER A 72 1.58 -15.56 -8.75
N THR A 73 2.01 -14.31 -8.54
CA THR A 73 3.19 -13.99 -7.73
C THR A 73 2.99 -14.39 -6.27
N LEU A 74 1.80 -14.13 -5.71
CA LEU A 74 1.44 -14.54 -4.35
C LEU A 74 1.43 -16.07 -4.17
N GLU A 75 0.86 -16.81 -5.11
CA GLU A 75 0.83 -18.28 -5.10
C GLU A 75 2.24 -18.86 -5.16
N GLN A 76 3.11 -18.32 -6.03
CA GLN A 76 4.51 -18.71 -6.12
C GLN A 76 5.28 -18.38 -4.84
N ALA A 77 5.02 -17.23 -4.22
CA ALA A 77 5.60 -16.85 -2.94
C ALA A 77 5.18 -17.81 -1.83
N ALA A 78 3.89 -18.12 -1.72
CA ALA A 78 3.37 -19.06 -0.73
C ALA A 78 3.95 -20.48 -0.87
N ALA A 79 4.20 -20.92 -2.10
CA ALA A 79 4.82 -22.23 -2.39
C ALA A 79 6.21 -22.37 -1.77
N THR A 80 6.94 -21.28 -1.51
CA THR A 80 8.22 -21.28 -0.80
C THR A 80 8.10 -21.41 0.70
N LYS A 81 6.88 -21.35 1.24
CA LYS A 81 6.57 -21.42 2.69
C LYS A 81 7.33 -20.38 3.51
N PRO A 82 7.17 -19.09 3.19
CA PRO A 82 7.79 -18.02 3.95
C PRO A 82 7.18 -17.91 5.35
N ASP A 83 7.86 -17.19 6.24
CA ASP A 83 7.34 -16.90 7.59
C ASP A 83 6.26 -15.80 7.59
N GLY A 84 6.11 -15.06 6.50
CA GLY A 84 5.04 -14.10 6.28
C GLY A 84 5.13 -13.44 4.91
N ILE A 85 4.02 -12.86 4.48
CA ILE A 85 3.92 -12.10 3.22
C ILE A 85 3.37 -10.71 3.51
N ALA A 86 4.03 -9.68 2.99
CA ALA A 86 3.52 -8.32 2.94
C ALA A 86 3.03 -8.02 1.52
N LEU A 87 1.82 -7.49 1.39
CA LEU A 87 1.13 -7.27 0.13
C LEU A 87 0.61 -5.84 0.03
N ASP A 88 0.87 -5.18 -1.11
CA ASP A 88 0.10 -4.01 -1.54
C ASP A 88 -0.85 -4.44 -2.67
N PRO A 89 -2.16 -4.64 -2.41
CA PRO A 89 -3.06 -5.25 -3.37
C PRO A 89 -3.40 -4.29 -4.52
N VAL A 90 -3.28 -4.76 -5.76
CA VAL A 90 -3.83 -4.08 -6.95
C VAL A 90 -5.36 -4.01 -6.86
N ASP A 91 -5.98 -5.11 -6.45
CA ASP A 91 -7.42 -5.25 -6.23
C ASP A 91 -7.64 -6.27 -5.10
N TYR A 92 -8.06 -5.78 -3.94
CA TYR A 92 -8.26 -6.65 -2.78
C TYR A 92 -9.33 -7.72 -3.04
N GLU A 93 -10.46 -7.34 -3.61
CA GLU A 93 -11.56 -8.29 -3.87
C GLU A 93 -11.14 -9.37 -4.87
N GLY A 94 -10.38 -8.98 -5.89
CA GLY A 94 -9.80 -9.90 -6.87
C GLY A 94 -8.72 -10.83 -6.31
N SER A 95 -8.09 -10.45 -5.19
CA SER A 95 -7.02 -11.24 -4.53
C SER A 95 -7.48 -11.94 -3.27
N LYS A 96 -8.69 -11.67 -2.80
CA LYS A 96 -9.21 -12.17 -1.51
C LYS A 96 -9.11 -13.68 -1.36
N ALA A 97 -9.53 -14.44 -2.36
CA ALA A 97 -9.50 -15.91 -2.32
C ALA A 97 -8.06 -16.45 -2.20
N VAL A 98 -7.10 -15.83 -2.88
CA VAL A 98 -5.68 -16.20 -2.81
C VAL A 98 -5.12 -15.86 -1.43
N ILE A 99 -5.45 -14.69 -0.88
CA ILE A 99 -5.04 -14.29 0.47
C ILE A 99 -5.56 -15.28 1.52
N GLU A 100 -6.85 -15.62 1.47
CA GLU A 100 -7.47 -16.57 2.39
C GLU A 100 -6.84 -17.97 2.29
N GLU A 101 -6.54 -18.43 1.07
CA GLU A 101 -5.84 -19.70 0.85
C GLU A 101 -4.44 -19.69 1.47
N ILE A 102 -3.66 -18.61 1.28
CA ILE A 102 -2.34 -18.44 1.88
C ILE A 102 -2.42 -18.47 3.41
N GLN A 103 -3.38 -17.75 4.00
CA GLN A 103 -3.60 -17.75 5.44
C GLN A 103 -4.00 -19.13 5.98
N SER A 104 -4.80 -19.90 5.21
CA SER A 104 -5.21 -21.26 5.56
C SER A 104 -4.01 -22.22 5.67
N GLN A 105 -2.92 -21.93 4.95
CA GLN A 105 -1.66 -22.66 5.02
C GLN A 105 -0.80 -22.27 6.23
N GLY A 106 -1.29 -21.34 7.07
CA GLY A 106 -0.57 -20.84 8.25
C GLY A 106 0.47 -19.76 7.94
N ILE A 107 0.43 -19.15 6.76
CA ILE A 107 1.32 -18.05 6.38
C ILE A 107 0.62 -16.73 6.70
N PRO A 108 1.12 -15.91 7.64
CA PRO A 108 0.56 -14.60 7.94
C PRO A 108 0.67 -13.66 6.73
N VAL A 109 -0.40 -12.90 6.48
CA VAL A 109 -0.42 -11.84 5.46
C VAL A 109 -0.68 -10.50 6.15
N VAL A 110 0.14 -9.51 5.85
CA VAL A 110 -0.07 -8.11 6.24
C VAL A 110 -0.17 -7.25 4.97
N LEU A 111 -0.94 -6.19 5.04
CA LEU A 111 -0.99 -5.22 3.96
C LEU A 111 -0.02 -4.07 4.22
N PHE A 112 0.48 -3.45 3.15
CA PHE A 112 1.18 -2.18 3.23
C PHE A 112 0.67 -1.25 2.13
N ASP A 113 0.78 0.05 2.36
CA ASP A 113 0.30 1.10 1.44
C ASP A 113 -1.16 0.92 0.95
N ALA A 114 -1.94 0.11 1.63
CA ALA A 114 -3.35 -0.10 1.37
C ALA A 114 -4.11 -0.13 2.68
N PRO A 115 -5.33 0.44 2.77
CA PRO A 115 -6.14 0.35 3.98
C PRO A 115 -6.54 -1.10 4.25
N SER A 116 -6.72 -1.43 5.54
CA SER A 116 -7.28 -2.74 5.92
C SER A 116 -8.76 -2.78 5.54
N PRO A 117 -9.21 -3.72 4.69
CA PRO A 117 -10.61 -3.83 4.34
C PRO A 117 -11.46 -4.19 5.55
N GLU A 118 -12.64 -3.56 5.66
CA GLU A 118 -13.56 -3.79 6.77
C GLU A 118 -13.90 -5.29 6.90
N GLY A 119 -13.77 -5.80 8.12
CA GLY A 119 -14.07 -7.22 8.42
C GLY A 119 -13.04 -8.23 7.94
N SER A 120 -11.95 -7.81 7.27
CA SER A 120 -10.90 -8.73 6.78
C SER A 120 -10.04 -9.32 7.90
N GLY A 121 -9.90 -8.62 9.02
CA GLY A 121 -8.97 -8.99 10.09
C GLY A 121 -7.49 -8.83 9.71
N LEU A 122 -7.18 -8.27 8.54
CA LEU A 122 -5.82 -8.02 8.10
C LEU A 122 -5.25 -6.78 8.79
N THR A 123 -3.99 -6.86 9.17
CA THR A 123 -3.23 -5.69 9.62
C THR A 123 -2.71 -4.94 8.40
N SER A 124 -2.77 -3.60 8.44
CA SER A 124 -2.17 -2.75 7.41
C SER A 124 -1.15 -1.80 8.03
N VAL A 125 -0.08 -1.55 7.29
CA VAL A 125 0.93 -0.54 7.57
C VAL A 125 0.91 0.49 6.44
N GLY A 126 0.54 1.72 6.75
CA GLY A 126 0.42 2.77 5.76
C GLY A 126 0.08 4.12 6.39
N ASN A 127 -0.36 5.04 5.55
CA ASN A 127 -0.78 6.37 5.95
C ASN A 127 -2.31 6.44 6.08
N ASP A 128 -2.81 7.54 6.63
CA ASP A 128 -4.19 7.96 6.46
C ASP A 128 -4.33 8.59 5.07
N PHE A 129 -4.80 7.81 4.11
CA PHE A 129 -4.86 8.23 2.70
C PHE A 129 -5.88 9.33 2.47
N SER A 130 -6.99 9.32 3.20
CA SER A 130 -8.00 10.36 3.15
C SER A 130 -7.47 11.67 3.72
N GLU A 131 -6.77 11.64 4.86
CA GLU A 131 -6.16 12.84 5.45
C GLU A 131 -5.10 13.42 4.51
N GLN A 132 -4.21 12.60 3.97
CA GLN A 132 -3.19 13.04 3.01
C GLN A 132 -3.80 13.75 1.80
N ALA A 133 -4.80 13.13 1.19
CA ALA A 133 -5.47 13.68 0.00
C ALA A 133 -6.23 14.97 0.32
N THR A 134 -6.87 15.04 1.49
CA THR A 134 -7.56 16.24 1.96
C THR A 134 -6.58 17.41 2.14
N ILE A 135 -5.44 17.17 2.80
CA ILE A 135 -4.38 18.18 2.97
C ILE A 135 -3.87 18.68 1.61
N ALA A 136 -3.62 17.77 0.66
CA ALA A 136 -3.15 18.13 -0.66
C ALA A 136 -4.17 18.98 -1.44
N ALA A 137 -5.44 18.59 -1.42
CA ALA A 137 -6.52 19.29 -2.09
C ALA A 137 -6.76 20.68 -1.47
N ASP A 138 -6.82 20.78 -0.15
CA ASP A 138 -7.01 22.06 0.55
C ASP A 138 -5.82 23.00 0.28
N LYS A 139 -4.58 22.46 0.26
CA LYS A 139 -3.40 23.26 -0.07
C LYS A 139 -3.39 23.74 -1.51
N LEU A 140 -3.80 22.89 -2.46
CA LEU A 140 -3.95 23.32 -3.85
C LEU A 140 -5.01 24.40 -3.98
N ALA A 141 -6.18 24.25 -3.34
CA ALA A 141 -7.24 25.26 -3.36
C ALA A 141 -6.73 26.61 -2.85
N GLU A 142 -6.02 26.63 -1.71
CA GLU A 142 -5.37 27.85 -1.17
C GLU A 142 -4.44 28.49 -2.21
N LEU A 143 -3.55 27.69 -2.84
CA LEU A 143 -2.55 28.20 -3.79
C LEU A 143 -3.16 28.82 -5.05
N ILE A 144 -4.31 28.33 -5.50
CA ILE A 144 -5.02 28.88 -6.68
C ILE A 144 -6.05 29.97 -6.34
N GLY A 145 -6.20 30.32 -5.05
CA GLY A 145 -7.14 31.33 -4.59
C GLY A 145 -8.58 30.85 -4.51
N GLU A 146 -8.78 29.57 -4.28
CA GLU A 146 -10.10 28.89 -4.10
C GLU A 146 -11.04 29.02 -5.32
N GLU A 147 -10.49 29.28 -6.50
CA GLU A 147 -11.26 29.42 -7.74
C GLU A 147 -10.52 28.84 -8.95
N GLY A 148 -11.29 28.37 -9.92
CA GLY A 148 -10.79 27.90 -11.22
C GLY A 148 -10.92 26.41 -11.41
N LYS A 149 -10.33 25.91 -12.48
CA LYS A 149 -10.46 24.52 -12.91
C LYS A 149 -9.35 23.66 -12.34
N VAL A 150 -9.70 22.54 -11.71
CA VAL A 150 -8.78 21.55 -11.14
C VAL A 150 -9.09 20.18 -11.71
N ALA A 151 -8.08 19.51 -12.27
CA ALA A 151 -8.17 18.13 -12.70
C ALA A 151 -7.77 17.19 -11.57
N VAL A 152 -8.46 16.06 -11.45
CA VAL A 152 -8.10 14.99 -10.51
C VAL A 152 -7.90 13.69 -11.30
N MET A 153 -6.68 13.16 -11.25
CA MET A 153 -6.32 11.90 -11.90
C MET A 153 -6.55 10.72 -10.95
N GLN A 154 -7.05 9.63 -11.49
CA GLN A 154 -7.07 8.35 -10.80
C GLN A 154 -5.80 7.58 -11.12
N GLY A 155 -5.28 6.83 -10.13
CA GLY A 155 -4.28 5.81 -10.37
C GLY A 155 -4.91 4.54 -10.92
N PHE A 156 -4.73 3.40 -10.24
CA PHE A 156 -5.44 2.16 -10.54
C PHE A 156 -6.78 2.17 -9.78
N PRO A 157 -7.96 2.26 -10.46
CA PRO A 157 -9.23 2.54 -9.79
C PRO A 157 -9.67 1.50 -8.76
N SER A 158 -9.24 0.24 -8.90
CA SER A 158 -9.54 -0.84 -7.94
C SER A 158 -8.50 -0.98 -6.83
N ALA A 159 -7.38 -0.24 -6.88
CA ALA A 159 -6.42 -0.20 -5.79
C ALA A 159 -7.00 0.60 -4.62
N PRO A 160 -7.11 0.00 -3.41
CA PRO A 160 -7.83 0.64 -2.30
C PRO A 160 -7.28 2.00 -1.89
N ASN A 161 -5.96 2.16 -1.85
CA ASN A 161 -5.30 3.41 -1.51
C ASN A 161 -5.55 4.52 -2.57
N HIS A 162 -5.49 4.17 -3.86
CA HIS A 162 -5.78 5.12 -4.95
C HIS A 162 -7.24 5.56 -4.93
N ALA A 163 -8.16 4.62 -4.76
CA ALA A 163 -9.60 4.92 -4.69
C ALA A 163 -9.93 5.83 -3.49
N GLU A 164 -9.32 5.58 -2.33
CA GLU A 164 -9.53 6.39 -1.13
C GLU A 164 -8.98 7.81 -1.31
N ARG A 165 -7.77 7.97 -1.84
CA ARG A 165 -7.19 9.29 -2.14
C ARG A 165 -8.04 10.06 -3.18
N TYR A 166 -8.47 9.38 -4.24
CA TYR A 166 -9.30 9.99 -5.27
C TYR A 166 -10.59 10.55 -4.69
N GLN A 167 -11.33 9.74 -3.93
CA GLN A 167 -12.57 10.19 -3.30
C GLN A 167 -12.33 11.35 -2.32
N ALA A 168 -11.28 11.27 -1.52
CA ALA A 168 -10.95 12.34 -0.57
C ALA A 168 -10.56 13.65 -1.28
N HIS A 169 -9.87 13.60 -2.43
CA HIS A 169 -9.64 14.79 -3.25
C HIS A 169 -10.95 15.44 -3.71
N LEU A 170 -11.89 14.63 -4.21
CA LEU A 170 -13.20 15.14 -4.64
C LEU A 170 -14.00 15.76 -3.49
N ASP A 171 -14.04 15.07 -2.34
CA ASP A 171 -14.77 15.53 -1.16
C ASP A 171 -14.16 16.83 -0.59
N ALA A 172 -12.84 16.95 -0.58
CA ALA A 172 -12.15 18.14 -0.13
C ALA A 172 -12.42 19.33 -1.08
N LEU A 173 -12.29 19.13 -2.38
CA LEU A 173 -12.53 20.17 -3.38
C LEU A 173 -14.00 20.64 -3.43
N ALA A 174 -14.96 19.77 -3.08
CA ALA A 174 -16.37 20.11 -3.02
C ALA A 174 -16.70 21.21 -1.99
N LYS A 175 -15.81 21.48 -1.03
CA LYS A 175 -15.94 22.60 -0.07
C LYS A 175 -15.76 23.99 -0.72
N TYR A 176 -15.16 24.06 -1.92
CA TYR A 176 -14.80 25.27 -2.62
C TYR A 176 -15.75 25.52 -3.80
N PRO A 177 -16.78 26.35 -3.65
CA PRO A 177 -17.86 26.48 -4.64
C PRO A 177 -17.41 27.09 -5.97
N ASN A 178 -16.26 27.76 -6.01
CA ASN A 178 -15.72 28.38 -7.22
C ASN A 178 -14.63 27.52 -7.89
N ILE A 179 -14.39 26.33 -7.40
CA ILE A 179 -13.51 25.34 -8.04
C ILE A 179 -14.37 24.40 -8.89
N GLU A 180 -14.07 24.36 -10.20
CA GLU A 180 -14.61 23.37 -11.13
C GLU A 180 -13.68 22.15 -11.15
N VAL A 181 -14.17 21.00 -10.69
CA VAL A 181 -13.43 19.75 -10.73
C VAL A 181 -13.69 19.03 -12.06
N ILE A 182 -12.64 18.70 -12.78
CA ILE A 182 -12.71 17.95 -14.03
C ILE A 182 -11.97 16.61 -13.91
N ASP A 183 -12.33 15.66 -14.78
CA ASP A 183 -11.64 14.39 -14.90
C ASP A 183 -10.19 14.61 -15.39
N GLY A 184 -9.24 14.12 -14.62
CA GLY A 184 -7.80 14.17 -14.92
C GLY A 184 -7.29 12.93 -15.64
N GLY A 185 -8.14 11.93 -15.90
CA GLY A 185 -7.76 10.66 -16.51
C GLY A 185 -7.45 9.55 -15.52
N ILE A 186 -7.02 8.44 -16.04
CA ILE A 186 -6.63 7.23 -15.29
C ILE A 186 -5.26 6.80 -15.80
N ASP A 187 -4.27 6.67 -14.92
CA ASP A 187 -2.90 6.33 -15.33
C ASP A 187 -2.54 4.86 -15.11
N ASN A 188 -3.38 4.09 -14.43
CA ASN A 188 -3.17 2.66 -14.15
C ASN A 188 -1.84 2.35 -13.44
N ASP A 189 -1.38 3.26 -12.57
CA ASP A 189 -0.10 3.14 -11.86
C ASP A 189 1.10 3.05 -12.83
N ASN A 190 1.01 3.82 -13.93
CA ASN A 190 1.99 3.83 -15.01
C ASN A 190 2.41 5.27 -15.37
N ILE A 191 3.70 5.56 -15.24
CA ILE A 191 4.25 6.92 -15.46
C ILE A 191 4.02 7.44 -16.88
N GLU A 192 4.14 6.59 -17.90
CA GLU A 192 3.96 7.01 -19.29
C GLU A 192 2.49 7.32 -19.58
N GLU A 193 1.57 6.53 -19.02
CA GLU A 193 0.13 6.82 -19.10
C GLU A 193 -0.20 8.11 -18.36
N ALA A 194 0.32 8.33 -17.16
CA ALA A 194 0.13 9.56 -16.40
C ALA A 194 0.55 10.80 -17.22
N GLN A 195 1.74 10.76 -17.83
CA GLN A 195 2.23 11.85 -18.68
C GLN A 195 1.34 12.09 -19.88
N SER A 196 0.88 11.03 -20.55
CA SER A 196 0.00 11.11 -21.71
C SER A 196 -1.36 11.70 -21.35
N GLN A 197 -1.98 11.23 -20.27
CA GLN A 197 -3.25 11.73 -19.76
C GLN A 197 -3.16 13.20 -19.35
N ALA A 198 -2.13 13.56 -18.58
CA ALA A 198 -1.92 14.94 -18.16
C ALA A 198 -1.73 15.89 -19.35
N ALA A 199 -0.94 15.49 -20.35
CA ALA A 199 -0.74 16.28 -21.56
C ALA A 199 -2.06 16.50 -22.33
N ALA A 200 -2.90 15.47 -22.44
CA ALA A 200 -4.20 15.57 -23.11
C ALA A 200 -5.17 16.50 -22.34
N VAL A 201 -5.22 16.38 -21.03
CA VAL A 201 -6.07 17.22 -20.16
C VAL A 201 -5.64 18.69 -20.22
N LEU A 202 -4.33 18.96 -20.17
CA LEU A 202 -3.77 20.31 -20.30
C LEU A 202 -4.07 20.91 -21.67
N ALA A 203 -3.94 20.14 -22.75
CA ALA A 203 -4.25 20.62 -24.11
C ALA A 203 -5.74 20.96 -24.27
N ALA A 204 -6.64 20.17 -23.69
CA ALA A 204 -8.07 20.40 -23.72
C ALA A 204 -8.55 21.52 -22.78
N ASN A 205 -7.77 21.86 -21.76
CA ASN A 205 -8.11 22.84 -20.73
C ASN A 205 -6.95 23.84 -20.53
N PRO A 206 -6.75 24.81 -21.45
CA PRO A 206 -5.68 25.81 -21.32
C PRO A 206 -5.80 26.72 -20.10
N ASP A 207 -7.00 26.77 -19.49
CA ASP A 207 -7.34 27.52 -18.29
C ASP A 207 -7.19 26.71 -16.99
N LEU A 208 -6.69 25.48 -17.06
CA LEU A 208 -6.46 24.63 -15.88
C LEU A 208 -5.53 25.32 -14.90
N LYS A 209 -5.94 25.39 -13.62
CA LYS A 209 -5.16 26.01 -12.54
C LYS A 209 -4.47 25.01 -11.64
N GLY A 210 -4.95 23.78 -11.57
CA GLY A 210 -4.39 22.77 -10.69
C GLY A 210 -4.61 21.34 -11.16
N TYR A 211 -3.77 20.45 -10.67
CA TYR A 211 -3.84 19.02 -10.96
C TYR A 211 -3.49 18.22 -9.71
N LEU A 212 -4.32 17.24 -9.37
CA LEU A 212 -4.10 16.30 -8.27
C LEU A 212 -3.97 14.88 -8.79
N ASN A 213 -3.00 14.14 -8.28
CA ASN A 213 -2.81 12.72 -8.52
C ASN A 213 -3.12 11.89 -7.28
N CYS A 214 -3.46 10.61 -7.49
CA CYS A 214 -3.74 9.65 -6.43
C CYS A 214 -2.56 8.71 -6.13
N ASP A 215 -1.54 8.74 -6.96
CA ASP A 215 -0.32 7.92 -6.88
C ASP A 215 0.94 8.71 -7.24
N ALA A 216 2.09 8.02 -7.36
CA ALA A 216 3.40 8.63 -7.60
C ALA A 216 3.86 8.51 -9.05
#